data_781e93984f027a9d9436f389c2f8d689
#
_entry.id   781e93984f027a9d9436f389c2f8d689
#
_cell.length_a   1.000
_cell.length_b   1.000
_cell.length_c   1.000
_cell.angle_alpha   90.00
_cell.angle_beta   90.00
_cell.angle_gamma   90.00
#
_symmetry.space_group_name_H-M   'P 1'
#
loop_
_entity.id
_entity.type
_entity.pdbx_description
1 polymer ?
#
loop_
_entity_poly.entity_id
_entity_poly.type
_entity_poly.pdbx_seq_one_letter_code
_entity_poly.pdbx_strand_id
1 'polypeptide(L)'
;MRSSKQKIITAIVLAILVVPAVYLGVQLFAILNRPYRTETAVEYVMSDSVFADGYVVFDQAPVEGSGDLGYLVENGERVASGTAVAEVYTSTEQAQSRRQLKEIETQLSLLEKSENTSGTDVDMLYKQQQNALYDLLDCIDMQAYDQVGEAGNQYLLAANKIQIMTGAVSNFAQAKRELQTLKDQVQAQLGQPATISAPVGGYFVAADSADILSLTREDLDAMDATTLAQSLQNGDGVQPLEGAGKIVTSYTWYFYGTCSLEEGKKFQNASSVEISFPGVAEKTLPATVESIELDEEQGLAKFVLHCEYIGADVLGLSLEEAKIDFESYEGLRVDADALHIVDGEKGVYVKYGNLARWRKIQIVYQNEEYLLVAEDGKVGTDNELRMFDEVIVEGTDLKDGKILS
;
A
#
# COMPACT_ATOMS: atom_id res chain seq x y z
N MET A 1 -53.76 7.37 71.79
CA MET A 1 -53.74 7.63 70.34
C MET A 1 -52.85 8.79 69.85
N ARG A 2 -52.51 9.76 70.71
CA ARG A 2 -51.60 10.87 70.33
C ARG A 2 -50.13 10.47 70.10
N SER A 3 -49.61 9.45 70.79
CA SER A 3 -48.19 9.00 70.70
C SER A 3 -47.84 8.34 69.41
N SER A 4 -48.76 7.64 68.72
CA SER A 4 -48.51 6.97 67.47
C SER A 4 -48.37 7.95 66.24
N LYS A 5 -49.22 8.97 66.20
CA LYS A 5 -49.18 10.04 65.20
C LYS A 5 -47.87 10.86 65.23
N GLN A 6 -47.39 11.16 66.45
CA GLN A 6 -46.14 11.87 66.63
C GLN A 6 -44.95 11.07 66.17
N LYS A 7 -44.90 9.75 66.41
CA LYS A 7 -43.83 8.86 65.92
C LYS A 7 -43.80 8.77 64.39
N ILE A 8 -44.98 8.73 63.74
CA ILE A 8 -45.11 8.72 62.30
C ILE A 8 -44.63 10.05 61.68
N ILE A 9 -45.02 11.18 62.23
CA ILE A 9 -44.58 12.51 61.80
C ILE A 9 -43.07 12.66 61.98
N THR A 10 -42.48 12.24 63.08
CA THR A 10 -41.05 12.28 63.33
C THR A 10 -40.27 11.36 62.31
N ALA A 11 -40.83 10.18 62.02
CA ALA A 11 -40.24 9.27 61.03
C ALA A 11 -40.28 9.87 59.64
N ILE A 12 -41.35 10.54 59.24
CA ILE A 12 -41.47 11.21 57.91
C ILE A 12 -40.50 12.40 57.84
N VAL A 13 -40.39 13.21 58.87
CA VAL A 13 -39.43 14.33 58.89
C VAL A 13 -38.01 13.86 58.89
N LEU A 14 -37.68 12.76 59.58
CA LEU A 14 -36.39 12.15 59.56
C LEU A 14 -36.05 11.59 58.15
N ALA A 15 -37.01 10.92 57.49
CA ALA A 15 -36.83 10.43 56.13
C ALA A 15 -36.62 11.57 55.12
N ILE A 16 -37.33 12.66 55.20
CA ILE A 16 -37.17 13.86 54.36
C ILE A 16 -35.80 14.52 54.56
N LEU A 17 -35.15 14.37 55.68
CA LEU A 17 -33.82 14.92 55.97
C LEU A 17 -32.71 13.96 55.60
N VAL A 18 -32.89 12.66 55.87
CA VAL A 18 -31.85 11.65 55.63
C VAL A 18 -31.71 11.30 54.13
N VAL A 19 -32.84 11.21 53.40
CA VAL A 19 -32.79 10.86 51.96
C VAL A 19 -32.02 11.89 51.13
N PRO A 20 -32.25 13.22 51.27
CA PRO A 20 -31.43 14.21 50.55
C PRO A 20 -29.96 14.23 51.01
N ALA A 21 -29.70 14.02 52.30
CA ALA A 21 -28.34 13.98 52.85
C ALA A 21 -27.55 12.79 52.28
N VAL A 22 -28.16 11.60 52.19
CA VAL A 22 -27.55 10.43 51.55
C VAL A 22 -27.37 10.66 50.05
N TYR A 23 -28.35 11.24 49.38
CA TYR A 23 -28.24 11.57 47.95
C TYR A 23 -27.09 12.55 47.68
N LEU A 24 -26.98 13.63 48.45
CA LEU A 24 -25.88 14.58 48.39
C LEU A 24 -24.53 13.92 48.71
N GLY A 25 -24.49 13.02 49.70
CA GLY A 25 -23.30 12.27 50.05
C GLY A 25 -22.83 11.34 48.90
N VAL A 26 -23.75 10.65 48.24
CA VAL A 26 -23.46 9.80 47.08
C VAL A 26 -23.02 10.65 45.89
N GLN A 27 -23.65 11.78 45.63
CA GLN A 27 -23.26 12.71 44.57
C GLN A 27 -21.85 13.31 44.82
N LEU A 28 -21.57 13.75 46.05
CA LEU A 28 -20.25 14.24 46.44
C LEU A 28 -19.19 13.14 46.34
N PHE A 29 -19.49 11.92 46.76
CA PHE A 29 -18.59 10.78 46.61
C PHE A 29 -18.33 10.44 45.15
N ALA A 30 -19.36 10.47 44.30
CA ALA A 30 -19.22 10.23 42.84
C ALA A 30 -18.42 11.34 42.14
N ILE A 31 -18.54 12.60 42.59
CA ILE A 31 -17.75 13.73 42.07
C ILE A 31 -16.27 13.64 42.50
N LEU A 32 -16.03 13.27 43.77
CA LEU A 32 -14.69 13.16 44.37
C LEU A 32 -13.94 11.90 43.88
N ASN A 33 -14.66 10.85 43.56
CA ASN A 33 -14.09 9.56 43.06
C ASN A 33 -14.43 9.31 41.60
N ARG A 34 -14.43 10.33 40.72
CA ARG A 34 -14.51 10.08 39.29
C ARG A 34 -13.25 9.32 38.86
N PRO A 35 -13.39 8.09 38.32
CA PRO A 35 -12.27 7.38 37.78
C PRO A 35 -11.71 8.18 36.60
N TYR A 36 -10.39 8.23 36.45
CA TYR A 36 -9.75 8.74 35.25
C TYR A 36 -9.99 7.76 34.10
N ARG A 37 -10.16 8.28 32.89
CA ARG A 37 -10.20 7.48 31.66
C ARG A 37 -8.88 7.66 30.92
N THR A 38 -8.30 6.57 30.45
CA THR A 38 -7.07 6.60 29.65
C THR A 38 -7.31 6.02 28.27
N GLU A 39 -6.59 6.54 27.28
CA GLU A 39 -6.48 6.01 25.94
C GLU A 39 -5.00 5.81 25.62
N THR A 40 -4.69 4.75 24.87
CA THR A 40 -3.30 4.45 24.49
C THR A 40 -2.93 5.28 23.26
N ALA A 41 -1.82 6.00 23.32
CA ALA A 41 -1.25 6.70 22.17
C ALA A 41 -0.75 5.67 21.16
N VAL A 42 -1.30 5.68 19.95
CA VAL A 42 -0.93 4.78 18.85
C VAL A 42 -0.58 5.61 17.63
N GLU A 43 0.31 5.08 16.82
CA GLU A 43 0.63 5.68 15.53
C GLU A 43 -0.61 5.72 14.63
N TYR A 44 -0.85 6.85 14.03
CA TYR A 44 -1.99 7.07 13.14
C TYR A 44 -1.58 8.01 12.01
N VAL A 45 -2.00 7.65 10.79
CA VAL A 45 -1.83 8.47 9.60
C VAL A 45 -3.20 9.01 9.20
N MET A 46 -3.31 10.32 9.07
CA MET A 46 -4.49 11.01 8.55
C MET A 46 -4.15 11.65 7.22
N SER A 47 -4.90 11.33 6.18
CA SER A 47 -4.78 11.97 4.89
C SER A 47 -6.10 12.65 4.50
N ASP A 48 -6.01 13.85 3.92
CA ASP A 48 -7.12 14.48 3.21
C ASP A 48 -7.16 13.90 1.81
N SER A 49 -8.10 12.99 1.55
CA SER A 49 -8.14 12.18 0.35
C SER A 49 -9.39 12.45 -0.48
N VAL A 50 -9.25 12.25 -1.79
CA VAL A 50 -10.35 12.15 -2.76
C VAL A 50 -10.26 10.80 -3.46
N PHE A 51 -11.39 10.11 -3.60
CA PHE A 51 -11.50 8.91 -4.41
C PHE A 51 -12.18 9.27 -5.72
N ALA A 52 -11.59 8.86 -6.82
CA ALA A 52 -12.10 9.18 -8.15
C ALA A 52 -11.79 8.09 -9.16
N ASP A 53 -12.77 7.78 -9.99
CA ASP A 53 -12.54 6.99 -11.21
C ASP A 53 -11.85 7.87 -12.26
N GLY A 54 -10.92 7.28 -13.01
CA GLY A 54 -10.21 7.99 -14.04
C GLY A 54 -9.50 7.11 -15.05
N TYR A 55 -9.22 7.70 -16.21
CA TYR A 55 -8.42 7.06 -17.25
C TYR A 55 -6.93 7.29 -17.03
N VAL A 56 -6.17 6.20 -17.10
CA VAL A 56 -4.71 6.23 -17.13
C VAL A 56 -4.24 6.25 -18.59
N VAL A 57 -3.58 7.31 -18.99
CA VAL A 57 -3.19 7.56 -20.39
C VAL A 57 -1.69 7.50 -20.55
N PHE A 58 -1.22 6.59 -21.41
CA PHE A 58 0.17 6.44 -21.78
C PHE A 58 0.40 6.81 -23.24
N ASP A 59 1.60 7.32 -23.54
CA ASP A 59 2.11 7.30 -24.90
C ASP A 59 2.52 5.86 -25.24
N GLN A 60 1.80 5.22 -26.16
CA GLN A 60 1.95 3.79 -26.43
C GLN A 60 1.87 3.46 -27.92
N ALA A 61 2.55 2.40 -28.31
CA ALA A 61 2.51 1.84 -29.66
C ALA A 61 2.06 0.37 -29.60
N PRO A 62 1.09 -0.06 -30.42
CA PRO A 62 0.68 -1.46 -30.46
C PRO A 62 1.79 -2.34 -31.05
N VAL A 63 1.86 -3.57 -30.55
CA VAL A 63 2.71 -4.64 -31.10
C VAL A 63 1.79 -5.64 -31.80
N GLU A 64 1.76 -5.58 -33.11
CA GLU A 64 0.93 -6.48 -33.90
C GLU A 64 1.41 -7.93 -33.78
N GLY A 65 0.48 -8.87 -33.81
CA GLY A 65 0.77 -10.30 -33.77
C GLY A 65 -0.52 -11.10 -33.61
N SER A 66 -0.46 -12.37 -33.98
CA SER A 66 -1.60 -13.27 -33.85
C SER A 66 -1.12 -14.72 -33.77
N GLY A 67 -1.91 -15.56 -33.13
CA GLY A 67 -1.63 -16.98 -32.95
C GLY A 67 -1.34 -17.35 -31.50
N ASP A 68 -0.74 -18.52 -31.31
CA ASP A 68 -0.26 -18.97 -29.99
C ASP A 68 1.09 -18.32 -29.73
N LEU A 69 1.11 -17.37 -28.79
CA LEU A 69 2.27 -16.52 -28.51
C LEU A 69 3.02 -17.02 -27.29
N GLY A 70 4.34 -17.00 -27.39
CA GLY A 70 5.23 -17.16 -26.24
C GLY A 70 6.09 -15.94 -26.06
N TYR A 71 5.87 -15.24 -24.95
CA TYR A 71 6.62 -14.02 -24.66
C TYR A 71 8.08 -14.32 -24.30
N LEU A 72 8.98 -13.53 -24.85
CA LEU A 72 10.44 -13.62 -24.65
C LEU A 72 10.94 -12.61 -23.62
N VAL A 73 10.12 -11.61 -23.31
CA VAL A 73 10.39 -10.51 -22.38
C VAL A 73 9.26 -10.48 -21.34
N GLU A 74 9.56 -9.92 -20.19
CA GLU A 74 8.60 -9.78 -19.10
C GLU A 74 7.80 -8.46 -19.20
N ASN A 75 6.62 -8.41 -18.56
CA ASN A 75 5.87 -7.16 -18.46
C ASN A 75 6.70 -6.11 -17.74
N GLY A 76 6.72 -4.89 -18.28
CA GLY A 76 7.52 -3.80 -17.75
C GLY A 76 9.00 -3.85 -18.15
N GLU A 77 9.44 -4.87 -18.86
CA GLU A 77 10.81 -4.93 -19.34
C GLU A 77 11.07 -3.86 -20.42
N ARG A 78 12.19 -3.16 -20.30
CA ARG A 78 12.58 -2.15 -21.28
C ARG A 78 13.23 -2.79 -22.49
N VAL A 79 12.66 -2.58 -23.66
CA VAL A 79 13.11 -3.13 -24.92
C VAL A 79 13.55 -2.04 -25.91
N ALA A 80 14.49 -2.36 -26.79
CA ALA A 80 14.86 -1.50 -27.91
C ALA A 80 13.98 -1.83 -29.12
N SER A 81 13.85 -0.88 -30.05
CA SER A 81 13.23 -1.15 -31.35
C SER A 81 13.96 -2.32 -32.08
N GLY A 82 13.19 -3.28 -32.58
CA GLY A 82 13.70 -4.49 -33.23
C GLY A 82 14.00 -5.65 -32.27
N THR A 83 13.92 -5.46 -30.95
CA THR A 83 14.04 -6.57 -29.98
C THR A 83 12.88 -7.55 -30.17
N ALA A 84 13.18 -8.86 -30.25
CA ALA A 84 12.15 -9.90 -30.30
C ALA A 84 11.44 -9.97 -28.94
N VAL A 85 10.13 -9.73 -28.93
CA VAL A 85 9.30 -9.69 -27.72
C VAL A 85 8.43 -10.94 -27.56
N ALA A 86 8.08 -11.59 -28.65
CA ALA A 86 7.33 -12.84 -28.63
C ALA A 86 7.72 -13.77 -29.78
N GLU A 87 7.46 -15.06 -29.61
CA GLU A 87 7.50 -16.11 -30.61
C GLU A 87 6.09 -16.54 -30.97
N VAL A 88 5.84 -16.85 -32.23
CA VAL A 88 4.58 -17.42 -32.71
C VAL A 88 4.75 -18.92 -32.86
N TYR A 89 3.98 -19.71 -32.15
CA TYR A 89 3.99 -21.15 -32.22
C TYR A 89 2.96 -21.66 -33.23
N THR A 90 3.37 -22.60 -34.04
CA THR A 90 2.49 -23.25 -35.03
C THR A 90 1.88 -24.55 -34.52
N SER A 91 2.34 -25.02 -33.36
CA SER A 91 1.81 -26.22 -32.73
C SER A 91 1.97 -26.19 -31.22
N THR A 92 1.13 -26.96 -30.52
CA THR A 92 1.21 -27.15 -29.07
C THR A 92 2.55 -27.74 -28.62
N GLU A 93 3.16 -28.57 -29.46
CA GLU A 93 4.47 -29.17 -29.18
C GLU A 93 5.58 -28.12 -29.16
N GLN A 94 5.53 -27.11 -30.03
CA GLN A 94 6.47 -25.99 -30.00
C GLN A 94 6.32 -25.18 -28.69
N ALA A 95 5.09 -24.86 -28.30
CA ALA A 95 4.82 -24.16 -27.06
C ALA A 95 5.30 -24.95 -25.83
N GLN A 96 5.10 -26.27 -25.81
CA GLN A 96 5.61 -27.14 -24.76
C GLN A 96 7.13 -27.18 -24.73
N SER A 97 7.78 -27.33 -25.90
CA SER A 97 9.23 -27.33 -26.03
C SER A 97 9.84 -26.03 -25.52
N ARG A 98 9.20 -24.89 -25.79
CA ARG A 98 9.67 -23.59 -25.29
C ARG A 98 9.58 -23.49 -23.79
N ARG A 99 8.45 -23.90 -23.20
CA ARG A 99 8.29 -23.93 -21.72
C ARG A 99 9.36 -24.81 -21.06
N GLN A 100 9.58 -25.99 -21.62
CA GLN A 100 10.60 -26.91 -21.12
C GLN A 100 12.01 -26.30 -21.25
N LEU A 101 12.30 -25.61 -22.38
CA LEU A 101 13.57 -24.92 -22.59
C LEU A 101 13.80 -23.84 -21.52
N LYS A 102 12.79 -23.00 -21.23
CA LYS A 102 12.86 -21.95 -20.19
C LYS A 102 13.14 -22.56 -18.82
N GLU A 103 12.50 -23.68 -18.49
CA GLU A 103 12.74 -24.37 -17.23
C GLU A 103 14.17 -24.92 -17.11
N ILE A 104 14.69 -25.54 -18.19
CA ILE A 104 16.07 -26.03 -18.24
C ILE A 104 17.07 -24.86 -18.08
N GLU A 105 16.82 -23.74 -18.75
CA GLU A 105 17.65 -22.53 -18.63
C GLU A 105 17.65 -21.97 -17.21
N THR A 106 16.49 -21.94 -16.57
CA THR A 106 16.36 -21.54 -15.17
C THR A 106 17.17 -22.46 -14.25
N GLN A 107 17.07 -23.77 -14.44
CA GLN A 107 17.82 -24.75 -13.66
C GLN A 107 19.34 -24.62 -13.88
N LEU A 108 19.79 -24.44 -15.13
CA LEU A 108 21.20 -24.19 -15.43
C LEU A 108 21.72 -22.91 -14.74
N SER A 109 21.00 -21.82 -14.85
CA SER A 109 21.34 -20.55 -14.18
C SER A 109 21.38 -20.71 -12.65
N LEU A 110 20.43 -21.47 -12.07
CA LEU A 110 20.40 -21.75 -10.65
C LEU A 110 21.68 -22.52 -10.21
N LEU A 111 22.08 -23.54 -10.95
CA LEU A 111 23.28 -24.32 -10.65
C LEU A 111 24.56 -23.47 -10.80
N GLU A 112 24.63 -22.61 -11.81
CA GLU A 112 25.75 -21.69 -11.99
C GLU A 112 25.86 -20.69 -10.84
N LYS A 113 24.75 -20.06 -10.45
CA LYS A 113 24.68 -19.15 -9.28
C LYS A 113 25.04 -19.86 -7.98
N SER A 114 24.67 -21.15 -7.86
CA SER A 114 24.95 -21.97 -6.68
C SER A 114 26.45 -22.25 -6.47
N GLU A 115 27.24 -22.32 -7.54
CA GLU A 115 28.70 -22.55 -7.47
C GLU A 115 29.46 -21.28 -7.03
N ASN A 116 28.84 -20.11 -7.15
CA ASN A 116 29.46 -18.88 -6.64
C ASN A 116 29.16 -18.70 -5.14
N THR A 117 30.12 -19.13 -4.33
CA THR A 117 30.07 -19.06 -2.86
C THR A 117 30.99 -18.00 -2.26
N SER A 118 31.63 -17.16 -3.10
CA SER A 118 32.59 -16.16 -2.66
C SER A 118 31.97 -15.16 -1.69
N GLY A 119 32.62 -14.99 -0.51
CA GLY A 119 32.16 -14.04 0.51
C GLY A 119 30.87 -14.42 1.26
N THR A 120 30.44 -15.67 1.16
CA THR A 120 29.21 -16.15 1.79
C THR A 120 29.55 -16.95 3.07
N ASP A 121 28.80 -16.73 4.13
CA ASP A 121 28.86 -17.46 5.39
C ASP A 121 27.79 -18.57 5.42
N VAL A 122 28.14 -19.75 5.94
CA VAL A 122 27.22 -20.90 6.01
C VAL A 122 26.04 -20.62 6.92
N ASP A 123 26.24 -19.94 8.04
CA ASP A 123 25.15 -19.61 8.97
C ASP A 123 24.18 -18.61 8.34
N MET A 124 24.69 -17.68 7.52
CA MET A 124 23.84 -16.77 6.74
C MET A 124 23.01 -17.55 5.69
N LEU A 125 23.60 -18.52 5.02
CA LEU A 125 22.90 -19.36 4.04
C LEU A 125 21.77 -20.18 4.69
N TYR A 126 21.97 -20.72 5.89
CA TYR A 126 20.90 -21.40 6.61
C TYR A 126 19.72 -20.46 6.93
N LYS A 127 20.01 -19.21 7.33
CA LYS A 127 18.97 -18.20 7.55
C LYS A 127 18.23 -17.85 6.24
N GLN A 128 18.98 -17.66 5.15
CA GLN A 128 18.39 -17.40 3.82
C GLN A 128 17.50 -18.57 3.36
N GLN A 129 17.97 -19.80 3.54
CA GLN A 129 17.18 -21.00 3.22
C GLN A 129 15.88 -21.06 4.05
N GLN A 130 15.95 -20.74 5.35
CA GLN A 130 14.79 -20.74 6.22
C GLN A 130 13.80 -19.64 5.83
N ASN A 131 14.27 -18.42 5.54
CA ASN A 131 13.42 -17.34 5.08
C ASN A 131 12.75 -17.70 3.74
N ALA A 132 13.51 -18.17 2.76
CA ALA A 132 12.97 -18.59 1.47
C ALA A 132 11.94 -19.74 1.58
N LEU A 133 12.08 -20.61 2.59
CA LEU A 133 11.07 -21.62 2.89
C LEU A 133 9.77 -20.99 3.42
N TYR A 134 9.87 -19.99 4.31
CA TYR A 134 8.71 -19.28 4.80
C TYR A 134 8.04 -18.48 3.67
N ASP A 135 8.81 -17.77 2.84
CA ASP A 135 8.29 -17.05 1.68
C ASP A 135 7.54 -18.01 0.72
N LEU A 136 8.09 -19.20 0.47
CA LEU A 136 7.43 -20.24 -0.33
C LEU A 136 6.11 -20.72 0.28
N LEU A 137 6.08 -20.94 1.61
CA LEU A 137 4.86 -21.35 2.31
C LEU A 137 3.82 -20.22 2.31
N ASP A 138 4.24 -18.99 2.50
CA ASP A 138 3.37 -17.81 2.46
C ASP A 138 2.74 -17.62 1.07
N CYS A 139 3.53 -17.80 -0.01
CA CYS A 139 3.00 -17.80 -1.38
C CYS A 139 1.90 -18.85 -1.59
N ILE A 140 2.09 -20.06 -1.02
CA ILE A 140 1.10 -21.16 -1.12
C ILE A 140 -0.16 -20.81 -0.30
N ASP A 141 0.00 -20.33 0.93
CA ASP A 141 -1.10 -19.99 1.83
C ASP A 141 -1.95 -18.82 1.29
N MET A 142 -1.30 -17.83 0.67
CA MET A 142 -1.95 -16.69 0.02
C MET A 142 -2.47 -17.01 -1.39
N GLN A 143 -2.26 -18.24 -1.90
CA GLN A 143 -2.60 -18.66 -3.26
C GLN A 143 -1.92 -17.84 -4.37
N ALA A 144 -0.78 -17.24 -4.08
CA ALA A 144 0.06 -16.51 -5.03
C ALA A 144 0.92 -17.49 -5.86
N TYR A 145 0.26 -18.35 -6.65
CA TYR A 145 0.90 -19.46 -7.35
C TYR A 145 1.89 -19.03 -8.43
N ASP A 146 1.77 -17.84 -8.94
CA ASP A 146 2.71 -17.19 -9.87
C ASP A 146 4.09 -16.94 -9.22
N GLN A 147 4.15 -16.70 -7.92
CA GLN A 147 5.37 -16.42 -7.16
C GLN A 147 6.03 -17.67 -6.59
N VAL A 148 5.32 -18.81 -6.52
CA VAL A 148 5.83 -20.08 -5.96
C VAL A 148 7.12 -20.54 -6.65
N GLY A 149 7.23 -20.35 -7.98
CA GLY A 149 8.40 -20.72 -8.75
C GLY A 149 9.66 -19.96 -8.33
N GLU A 150 9.56 -18.65 -8.16
CA GLU A 150 10.69 -17.81 -7.75
C GLU A 150 11.08 -18.09 -6.28
N ALA A 151 10.13 -18.17 -5.37
CA ALA A 151 10.39 -18.50 -3.97
C ALA A 151 11.06 -19.89 -3.84
N GLY A 152 10.60 -20.88 -4.61
CA GLY A 152 11.23 -22.19 -4.69
C GLY A 152 12.66 -22.16 -5.21
N ASN A 153 12.95 -21.34 -6.22
CA ASN A 153 14.30 -21.15 -6.75
C ASN A 153 15.25 -20.50 -5.72
N GLN A 154 14.78 -19.55 -4.92
CA GLN A 154 15.56 -18.95 -3.82
C GLN A 154 15.92 -19.98 -2.74
N TYR A 155 14.94 -20.83 -2.37
CA TYR A 155 15.20 -21.94 -1.46
C TYR A 155 16.24 -22.92 -2.00
N LEU A 156 16.12 -23.34 -3.26
CA LEU A 156 17.06 -24.25 -3.92
C LEU A 156 18.45 -23.65 -4.05
N LEU A 157 18.54 -22.35 -4.37
CA LEU A 157 19.81 -21.63 -4.46
C LEU A 157 20.58 -21.69 -3.14
N ALA A 158 19.92 -21.37 -2.03
CA ALA A 158 20.52 -21.43 -0.71
C ALA A 158 20.92 -22.87 -0.33
N ALA A 159 20.04 -23.84 -0.58
CA ALA A 159 20.30 -25.27 -0.33
C ALA A 159 21.53 -25.78 -1.10
N ASN A 160 21.63 -25.46 -2.38
CA ASN A 160 22.74 -25.86 -3.23
C ASN A 160 24.08 -25.23 -2.79
N LYS A 161 24.07 -23.94 -2.41
CA LYS A 161 25.25 -23.28 -1.86
C LYS A 161 25.72 -23.92 -0.57
N ILE A 162 24.79 -24.28 0.32
CA ILE A 162 25.12 -25.01 1.56
C ILE A 162 25.77 -26.35 1.24
N GLN A 163 25.29 -27.11 0.27
CA GLN A 163 25.88 -28.40 -0.12
C GLN A 163 27.33 -28.24 -0.59
N ILE A 164 27.64 -27.20 -1.37
CA ILE A 164 29.01 -26.92 -1.79
C ILE A 164 29.89 -26.48 -0.62
N MET A 165 29.41 -25.55 0.20
CA MET A 165 30.18 -25.01 1.32
C MET A 165 30.49 -26.05 2.40
N THR A 166 29.57 -26.99 2.63
CA THR A 166 29.76 -28.11 3.58
C THR A 166 30.56 -29.28 2.99
N GLY A 167 30.87 -29.22 1.68
CA GLY A 167 31.59 -30.30 0.99
C GLY A 167 30.74 -31.53 0.69
N ALA A 168 29.41 -31.47 0.88
CA ALA A 168 28.48 -32.56 0.53
C ALA A 168 28.50 -32.80 -1.00
N VAL A 169 28.65 -31.72 -1.78
CA VAL A 169 28.80 -31.75 -3.24
C VAL A 169 30.02 -30.89 -3.59
N SER A 170 30.89 -31.35 -4.47
CA SER A 170 32.08 -30.59 -4.89
C SER A 170 31.76 -29.56 -6.00
N ASN A 171 30.86 -29.87 -6.90
CA ASN A 171 30.34 -29.02 -7.98
C ASN A 171 29.13 -29.68 -8.64
N PHE A 172 28.45 -28.93 -9.51
CA PHE A 172 27.29 -29.41 -10.27
C PHE A 172 27.62 -29.72 -11.76
N ALA A 173 28.90 -29.97 -12.09
CA ALA A 173 29.34 -30.14 -13.48
C ALA A 173 28.64 -31.28 -14.21
N GLN A 174 28.29 -32.37 -13.52
CA GLN A 174 27.55 -33.47 -14.15
C GLN A 174 26.11 -33.08 -14.47
N ALA A 175 25.39 -32.55 -13.49
CA ALA A 175 24.01 -32.07 -13.65
C ALA A 175 23.90 -31.01 -14.77
N LYS A 176 24.85 -30.06 -14.81
CA LYS A 176 24.91 -29.05 -15.89
C LYS A 176 25.11 -29.69 -17.27
N ARG A 177 25.96 -30.70 -17.41
CA ARG A 177 26.13 -31.42 -18.70
C ARG A 177 24.86 -32.15 -19.13
N GLU A 178 24.17 -32.80 -18.19
CA GLU A 178 22.91 -33.49 -18.48
C GLU A 178 21.82 -32.52 -18.93
N LEU A 179 21.67 -31.41 -18.21
CA LEU A 179 20.74 -30.35 -18.57
C LEU A 179 21.10 -29.69 -19.92
N GLN A 180 22.39 -29.46 -20.19
CA GLN A 180 22.81 -28.91 -21.46
C GLN A 180 22.49 -29.87 -22.63
N THR A 181 22.68 -31.17 -22.46
CA THR A 181 22.32 -32.16 -23.48
C THR A 181 20.80 -32.16 -23.72
N LEU A 182 20.00 -32.05 -22.63
CA LEU A 182 18.56 -31.98 -22.75
C LEU A 182 18.12 -30.67 -23.42
N LYS A 183 18.77 -29.53 -23.09
CA LYS A 183 18.57 -28.23 -23.72
C LYS A 183 18.74 -28.35 -25.25
N ASP A 184 19.87 -28.92 -25.71
CA ASP A 184 20.16 -29.06 -27.12
C ASP A 184 19.12 -29.94 -27.85
N GLN A 185 18.63 -31.00 -27.21
CA GLN A 185 17.58 -31.84 -27.73
C GLN A 185 16.25 -31.12 -27.89
N VAL A 186 15.81 -30.41 -26.82
CA VAL A 186 14.55 -29.64 -26.81
C VAL A 186 14.63 -28.50 -27.82
N GLN A 187 15.78 -27.83 -27.93
CA GLN A 187 15.99 -26.75 -28.89
C GLN A 187 15.90 -27.23 -30.33
N ALA A 188 16.40 -28.43 -30.60
CA ALA A 188 16.26 -29.04 -31.92
C ALA A 188 14.80 -29.38 -32.26
N GLN A 189 13.98 -29.75 -31.29
CA GLN A 189 12.54 -30.00 -31.46
C GLN A 189 11.74 -28.71 -31.65
N LEU A 190 12.08 -27.62 -30.95
CA LEU A 190 11.45 -26.33 -31.09
C LEU A 190 11.59 -25.76 -32.52
N GLY A 191 12.75 -25.99 -33.18
CA GLY A 191 13.05 -25.42 -34.49
C GLY A 191 13.26 -23.91 -34.40
N GLN A 192 12.74 -23.20 -35.42
CA GLN A 192 12.82 -21.73 -35.50
C GLN A 192 11.40 -21.15 -35.61
N PRO A 193 10.74 -20.81 -34.49
CA PRO A 193 9.46 -20.13 -34.53
C PRO A 193 9.61 -18.73 -35.14
N ALA A 194 8.55 -18.22 -35.74
CA ALA A 194 8.51 -16.82 -36.16
C ALA A 194 8.55 -15.90 -34.95
N THR A 195 9.26 -14.79 -35.07
CA THR A 195 9.39 -13.82 -33.97
C THR A 195 8.64 -12.54 -34.25
N ILE A 196 8.06 -11.97 -33.24
CA ILE A 196 7.45 -10.64 -33.24
C ILE A 196 8.43 -9.71 -32.54
N SER A 197 8.74 -8.58 -33.18
CA SER A 197 9.69 -7.61 -32.66
C SER A 197 9.00 -6.31 -32.26
N ALA A 198 9.55 -5.64 -31.23
CA ALA A 198 9.10 -4.31 -30.80
C ALA A 198 9.25 -3.28 -31.95
N PRO A 199 8.17 -2.58 -32.33
CA PRO A 199 8.25 -1.57 -33.41
C PRO A 199 9.05 -0.33 -32.99
N VAL A 200 9.01 0.00 -31.70
CA VAL A 200 9.70 1.15 -31.09
C VAL A 200 10.37 0.73 -29.79
N GLY A 201 11.26 1.56 -29.24
CA GLY A 201 11.84 1.33 -27.92
C GLY A 201 10.90 1.81 -26.82
N GLY A 202 10.86 1.11 -25.69
CA GLY A 202 10.03 1.45 -24.56
C GLY A 202 9.85 0.28 -23.59
N TYR A 203 8.76 0.27 -22.83
CA TYR A 203 8.42 -0.77 -21.86
C TYR A 203 7.35 -1.69 -22.47
N PHE A 204 7.63 -2.97 -22.52
CA PHE A 204 6.71 -3.95 -23.09
C PHE A 204 5.61 -4.34 -22.11
N VAL A 205 4.38 -4.48 -22.64
CA VAL A 205 3.22 -5.02 -21.92
C VAL A 205 2.55 -6.06 -22.83
N ALA A 206 2.41 -7.28 -22.33
CA ALA A 206 1.78 -8.37 -23.07
C ALA A 206 0.26 -8.19 -23.18
N ALA A 207 -0.34 -8.69 -24.26
CA ALA A 207 -1.77 -8.52 -24.52
C ALA A 207 -2.69 -9.22 -23.49
N ASP A 208 -2.23 -10.29 -22.87
CA ASP A 208 -2.97 -11.04 -21.84
C ASP A 208 -2.91 -10.40 -20.43
N SER A 209 -2.17 -9.30 -20.29
CA SER A 209 -1.87 -8.69 -18.99
C SER A 209 -2.48 -7.31 -18.80
N ALA A 210 -3.16 -6.76 -19.82
CA ALA A 210 -3.70 -5.40 -19.75
C ALA A 210 -4.80 -5.14 -20.77
N ASP A 211 -5.65 -4.18 -20.45
CA ASP A 211 -6.51 -3.52 -21.42
C ASP A 211 -5.79 -2.33 -22.07
N ILE A 212 -6.33 -1.86 -23.18
CA ILE A 212 -5.87 -0.65 -23.85
C ILE A 212 -6.97 0.41 -23.82
N LEU A 213 -6.58 1.64 -23.52
CA LEU A 213 -7.44 2.79 -23.71
C LEU A 213 -7.25 3.30 -25.16
N SER A 214 -8.35 3.31 -25.92
CA SER A 214 -8.37 3.82 -27.30
C SER A 214 -8.54 5.35 -27.39
N LEU A 215 -8.99 5.98 -26.28
CA LEU A 215 -9.08 7.43 -26.18
C LEU A 215 -7.68 8.03 -26.05
N THR A 216 -7.40 9.01 -26.88
CA THR A 216 -6.14 9.75 -26.83
C THR A 216 -6.20 10.86 -25.82
N ARG A 217 -5.04 11.44 -25.46
CA ARG A 217 -4.95 12.62 -24.62
C ARG A 217 -5.76 13.79 -25.20
N GLU A 218 -5.70 13.99 -26.53
CA GLU A 218 -6.44 15.05 -27.23
C GLU A 218 -7.96 14.85 -27.12
N ASP A 219 -8.46 13.62 -27.20
CA ASP A 219 -9.87 13.30 -27.01
C ASP A 219 -10.33 13.65 -25.59
N LEU A 220 -9.55 13.28 -24.59
CA LEU A 220 -9.85 13.53 -23.19
C LEU A 220 -9.72 15.03 -22.82
N ASP A 221 -8.76 15.73 -23.38
CA ASP A 221 -8.63 17.18 -23.20
C ASP A 221 -9.83 17.93 -23.74
N ALA A 222 -10.45 17.45 -24.83
CA ALA A 222 -11.63 18.04 -25.44
C ALA A 222 -12.94 17.77 -24.67
N MET A 223 -12.98 16.79 -23.78
CA MET A 223 -14.17 16.48 -22.98
C MET A 223 -14.32 17.46 -21.82
N ASP A 224 -15.55 17.98 -21.60
CA ASP A 224 -15.90 18.65 -20.35
C ASP A 224 -16.09 17.67 -19.19
N ALA A 225 -16.26 18.17 -17.96
CA ALA A 225 -16.41 17.36 -16.76
C ALA A 225 -17.58 16.35 -16.84
N THR A 226 -18.70 16.78 -17.43
CA THR A 226 -19.91 15.94 -17.56
C THR A 226 -19.70 14.82 -18.57
N THR A 227 -19.13 15.14 -19.72
CA THR A 227 -18.85 14.14 -20.78
C THR A 227 -17.82 13.12 -20.30
N LEU A 228 -16.76 13.58 -19.61
CA LEU A 228 -15.77 12.69 -19.03
C LEU A 228 -16.38 11.78 -17.96
N ALA A 229 -17.21 12.31 -17.05
CA ALA A 229 -17.88 11.50 -16.02
C ALA A 229 -18.78 10.42 -16.62
N GLN A 230 -19.53 10.74 -17.70
CA GLN A 230 -20.34 9.75 -18.41
C GLN A 230 -19.49 8.69 -19.11
N SER A 231 -18.39 9.10 -19.75
CA SER A 231 -17.43 8.20 -20.40
C SER A 231 -16.79 7.23 -19.39
N LEU A 232 -16.36 7.73 -18.22
CA LEU A 232 -15.82 6.91 -17.14
C LEU A 232 -16.85 5.89 -16.62
N GLN A 233 -18.10 6.33 -16.41
CA GLN A 233 -19.16 5.46 -15.94
C GLN A 233 -19.50 4.34 -16.93
N ASN A 234 -19.42 4.61 -18.24
CA ASN A 234 -19.68 3.63 -19.30
C ASN A 234 -18.45 2.74 -19.60
N GLY A 235 -17.25 3.13 -19.20
CA GLY A 235 -16.00 2.48 -19.59
C GLY A 235 -15.67 2.70 -21.07
N ASP A 236 -16.04 3.87 -21.62
CA ASP A 236 -15.84 4.14 -23.04
C ASP A 236 -14.34 4.13 -23.40
N GLY A 237 -14.02 3.52 -24.53
CA GLY A 237 -12.66 3.45 -25.04
C GLY A 237 -11.76 2.38 -24.41
N VAL A 238 -12.19 1.71 -23.33
CA VAL A 238 -11.45 0.58 -22.74
C VAL A 238 -11.75 -0.69 -23.54
N GLN A 239 -10.72 -1.36 -24.01
CA GLN A 239 -10.82 -2.55 -24.82
C GLN A 239 -9.73 -3.56 -24.45
N PRO A 240 -9.97 -4.87 -24.60
CA PRO A 240 -8.90 -5.86 -24.50
C PRO A 240 -7.75 -5.51 -25.45
N LEU A 241 -6.52 -5.60 -24.98
CA LEU A 241 -5.35 -5.35 -25.81
C LEU A 241 -5.21 -6.46 -26.84
N GLU A 242 -5.35 -6.10 -28.11
CA GLU A 242 -5.18 -7.04 -29.24
C GLU A 242 -3.71 -7.13 -29.67
N GLY A 243 -3.37 -8.17 -30.43
CA GLY A 243 -2.03 -8.37 -30.94
C GLY A 243 -1.11 -9.13 -29.99
N ALA A 244 0.18 -8.80 -30.02
CA ALA A 244 1.17 -9.37 -29.09
C ALA A 244 1.34 -8.50 -27.84
N GLY A 245 0.80 -7.29 -27.84
CA GLY A 245 0.93 -6.38 -26.71
C GLY A 245 1.04 -4.92 -27.13
N LYS A 246 1.63 -4.11 -26.24
CA LYS A 246 1.94 -2.69 -26.48
C LYS A 246 3.33 -2.34 -25.97
N ILE A 247 3.90 -1.27 -26.51
CA ILE A 247 5.11 -0.63 -25.99
C ILE A 247 4.72 0.74 -25.44
N VAL A 248 4.94 0.96 -24.18
CA VAL A 248 4.83 2.29 -23.57
C VAL A 248 6.15 3.04 -23.82
N THR A 249 6.07 4.15 -24.55
CA THR A 249 7.25 4.84 -25.07
C THR A 249 7.77 5.96 -24.18
N SER A 250 6.91 6.47 -23.27
CA SER A 250 7.25 7.53 -22.31
C SER A 250 7.37 6.94 -20.90
N TYR A 251 8.13 7.61 -20.03
CA TYR A 251 8.13 7.38 -18.58
C TYR A 251 7.09 8.24 -17.85
N THR A 252 6.34 9.07 -18.59
CA THR A 252 5.28 9.93 -18.07
C THR A 252 3.93 9.41 -18.51
N TRP A 253 2.94 9.58 -17.65
CA TRP A 253 1.55 9.26 -17.91
C TRP A 253 0.61 10.23 -17.20
N TYR A 254 -0.66 10.21 -17.60
CA TYR A 254 -1.66 11.14 -17.10
C TYR A 254 -2.85 10.38 -16.54
N PHE A 255 -3.43 10.94 -15.47
CA PHE A 255 -4.68 10.45 -14.90
C PHE A 255 -5.77 11.50 -15.10
N TYR A 256 -6.80 11.17 -15.87
CA TYR A 256 -7.95 12.00 -16.16
C TYR A 256 -9.11 11.54 -15.31
N GLY A 257 -9.47 12.29 -14.28
CA GLY A 257 -10.53 11.95 -13.34
C GLY A 257 -11.59 13.02 -13.20
N THR A 258 -12.73 12.63 -12.61
CA THR A 258 -13.79 13.55 -12.21
C THR A 258 -14.11 13.37 -10.73
N CYS A 259 -14.51 14.46 -10.07
CA CYS A 259 -14.94 14.44 -8.68
C CYS A 259 -16.05 15.48 -8.46
N SER A 260 -16.56 15.59 -7.24
CA SER A 260 -17.50 16.65 -6.89
C SER A 260 -16.84 18.03 -6.94
N LEU A 261 -17.66 19.07 -7.10
CA LEU A 261 -17.17 20.45 -7.12
C LEU A 261 -16.42 20.84 -5.85
N GLU A 262 -16.85 20.32 -4.69
CA GLU A 262 -16.19 20.61 -3.41
C GLU A 262 -14.81 19.96 -3.33
N GLU A 263 -14.68 18.73 -3.78
CA GLU A 263 -13.40 18.02 -3.87
C GLU A 263 -12.49 18.68 -4.91
N GLY A 264 -13.05 19.12 -6.05
CA GLY A 264 -12.32 19.83 -7.08
C GLY A 264 -11.63 21.12 -6.61
N LYS A 265 -12.21 21.82 -5.62
CA LYS A 265 -11.57 23.01 -5.02
C LYS A 265 -10.28 22.70 -4.26
N LYS A 266 -10.10 21.46 -3.78
CA LYS A 266 -8.84 21.04 -3.14
C LYS A 266 -7.69 21.04 -4.15
N PHE A 267 -7.95 20.56 -5.38
CA PHE A 267 -6.95 20.56 -6.45
C PHE A 267 -6.49 21.96 -6.87
N GLN A 268 -7.35 23.00 -6.76
CA GLN A 268 -6.96 24.37 -7.09
C GLN A 268 -5.83 24.92 -6.21
N ASN A 269 -5.73 24.40 -4.97
CA ASN A 269 -4.74 24.85 -4.00
C ASN A 269 -3.52 23.92 -3.91
N ALA A 270 -3.57 22.77 -4.55
CA ALA A 270 -2.53 21.77 -4.55
C ALA A 270 -1.72 21.82 -5.86
N SER A 271 -0.41 21.87 -5.77
CA SER A 271 0.49 21.73 -6.92
C SER A 271 0.95 20.30 -7.12
N SER A 272 0.98 19.51 -6.04
CA SER A 272 1.36 18.10 -6.04
C SER A 272 0.45 17.32 -5.09
N VAL A 273 0.22 16.07 -5.40
CA VAL A 273 -0.58 15.11 -4.63
C VAL A 273 0.09 13.76 -4.67
N GLU A 274 -0.36 12.84 -3.85
CA GLU A 274 0.01 11.44 -3.94
C GLU A 274 -1.18 10.64 -4.48
N ILE A 275 -0.96 9.80 -5.50
CA ILE A 275 -1.98 8.94 -6.07
C ILE A 275 -1.66 7.48 -5.80
N SER A 276 -2.66 6.68 -5.45
CA SER A 276 -2.54 5.25 -5.24
C SER A 276 -3.68 4.50 -5.90
N PHE A 277 -3.40 3.27 -6.35
CA PHE A 277 -4.35 2.40 -7.02
C PHE A 277 -4.44 1.05 -6.31
N PRO A 278 -5.62 0.43 -6.26
CA PRO A 278 -5.73 -0.96 -5.82
C PRO A 278 -4.89 -1.87 -6.73
N GLY A 279 -4.02 -2.69 -6.14
CA GLY A 279 -3.19 -3.65 -6.90
C GLY A 279 -1.85 -3.15 -7.38
N VAL A 280 -1.52 -1.87 -7.22
CA VAL A 280 -0.16 -1.34 -7.43
C VAL A 280 0.67 -1.57 -6.16
N ALA A 281 1.86 -2.15 -6.32
CA ALA A 281 2.72 -2.58 -5.20
C ALA A 281 3.26 -1.39 -4.39
N GLU A 282 3.60 -0.29 -5.04
CA GLU A 282 3.92 0.98 -4.38
C GLU A 282 2.68 1.54 -3.71
N LYS A 283 2.77 1.91 -2.45
CA LYS A 283 1.61 2.41 -1.69
C LYS A 283 1.08 3.73 -2.24
N THR A 284 1.98 4.65 -2.61
CA THR A 284 1.64 5.98 -3.14
C THR A 284 2.65 6.42 -4.20
N LEU A 285 2.18 7.11 -5.23
CA LEU A 285 2.99 7.65 -6.32
C LEU A 285 2.87 9.17 -6.33
N PRO A 286 3.97 9.92 -6.44
CA PRO A 286 3.90 11.36 -6.55
C PRO A 286 3.29 11.78 -7.89
N ALA A 287 2.35 12.72 -7.86
CA ALA A 287 1.68 13.27 -9.01
C ALA A 287 1.61 14.80 -8.93
N THR A 288 1.70 15.46 -10.07
CA THR A 288 1.54 16.92 -10.20
C THR A 288 0.15 17.21 -10.75
N VAL A 289 -0.54 18.20 -10.18
CA VAL A 289 -1.81 18.69 -10.72
C VAL A 289 -1.52 19.51 -11.97
N GLU A 290 -1.87 18.97 -13.15
CA GLU A 290 -1.65 19.65 -14.43
C GLU A 290 -2.76 20.66 -14.75
N SER A 291 -4.02 20.22 -14.56
CA SER A 291 -5.17 21.10 -14.75
C SER A 291 -6.35 20.72 -13.87
N ILE A 292 -7.22 21.70 -13.62
CA ILE A 292 -8.50 21.53 -12.94
C ILE A 292 -9.53 22.43 -13.62
N GLU A 293 -10.67 21.86 -14.01
CA GLU A 293 -11.82 22.55 -14.56
C GLU A 293 -13.00 22.34 -13.63
N LEU A 294 -13.60 23.44 -13.15
CA LEU A 294 -14.78 23.41 -12.27
C LEU A 294 -16.03 23.71 -13.08
N ASP A 295 -16.99 22.81 -13.05
CA ASP A 295 -18.33 23.02 -13.61
C ASP A 295 -19.31 23.29 -12.46
N GLU A 296 -19.52 24.58 -12.17
CA GLU A 296 -20.44 25.01 -11.11
C GLU A 296 -21.89 24.69 -11.40
N GLU A 297 -22.29 24.59 -12.69
CA GLU A 297 -23.68 24.31 -13.08
C GLU A 297 -24.05 22.83 -12.84
N GLN A 298 -23.10 21.93 -13.09
CA GLN A 298 -23.29 20.50 -12.90
C GLN A 298 -22.82 19.98 -11.54
N GLY A 299 -22.08 20.81 -10.79
CA GLY A 299 -21.52 20.43 -9.49
C GLY A 299 -20.37 19.43 -9.59
N LEU A 300 -19.68 19.39 -10.72
CA LEU A 300 -18.58 18.47 -11.04
C LEU A 300 -17.27 19.23 -11.25
N ALA A 301 -16.19 18.49 -11.14
CA ALA A 301 -14.86 18.96 -11.52
C ALA A 301 -14.13 17.88 -12.33
N LYS A 302 -13.42 18.30 -13.40
CA LYS A 302 -12.47 17.48 -14.14
C LYS A 302 -11.08 17.87 -13.71
N PHE A 303 -10.25 16.90 -13.42
CA PHE A 303 -8.85 17.15 -13.09
C PHE A 303 -7.92 16.23 -13.89
N VAL A 304 -6.71 16.72 -14.12
CA VAL A 304 -5.65 15.96 -14.80
C VAL A 304 -4.43 15.96 -13.91
N LEU A 305 -3.93 14.76 -13.61
CA LEU A 305 -2.68 14.55 -12.89
C LEU A 305 -1.62 14.06 -13.85
N HIS A 306 -0.39 14.50 -13.65
CA HIS A 306 0.80 14.09 -14.38
C HIS A 306 1.73 13.32 -13.46
N CYS A 307 2.11 12.11 -13.85
CA CYS A 307 2.95 11.19 -13.10
C CYS A 307 4.21 10.82 -13.88
N GLU A 308 5.35 10.71 -13.18
CA GLU A 308 6.66 10.37 -13.77
C GLU A 308 7.21 9.02 -13.27
N TYR A 309 6.36 8.18 -12.69
CA TYR A 309 6.74 6.85 -12.21
C TYR A 309 6.33 5.78 -13.21
N ILE A 310 7.22 4.83 -13.49
CA ILE A 310 6.96 3.64 -14.31
C ILE A 310 7.37 2.39 -13.56
N GLY A 311 6.42 1.52 -13.34
CA GLY A 311 6.58 0.16 -12.82
C GLY A 311 5.75 -0.82 -13.62
N ALA A 312 6.07 -2.10 -13.58
CA ALA A 312 5.34 -3.13 -14.32
C ALA A 312 3.85 -3.19 -13.95
N ASP A 313 3.55 -2.88 -12.70
CA ASP A 313 2.23 -2.83 -12.10
C ASP A 313 1.38 -1.64 -12.54
N VAL A 314 2.02 -0.53 -12.95
CA VAL A 314 1.33 0.67 -13.45
C VAL A 314 1.03 0.58 -14.94
N LEU A 315 1.90 -0.06 -15.73
CA LEU A 315 1.83 -0.11 -17.19
C LEU A 315 0.57 -0.81 -17.73
N GLY A 316 -0.08 -1.63 -16.92
CA GLY A 316 -1.33 -2.33 -17.25
C GLY A 316 -2.60 -1.53 -16.97
N LEU A 317 -2.51 -0.39 -16.28
CA LEU A 317 -3.66 0.41 -15.90
C LEU A 317 -4.32 1.07 -17.13
N SER A 318 -5.65 1.25 -17.08
CA SER A 318 -6.41 1.90 -18.15
C SER A 318 -7.58 2.73 -17.61
N LEU A 319 -8.52 2.13 -16.89
CA LEU A 319 -9.62 2.78 -16.17
C LEU A 319 -9.57 2.26 -14.74
N GLU A 320 -9.29 3.13 -13.80
CA GLU A 320 -9.06 2.75 -12.41
C GLU A 320 -9.73 3.71 -11.42
N GLU A 321 -10.14 3.17 -10.28
CA GLU A 321 -10.42 3.98 -9.11
C GLU A 321 -9.11 4.34 -8.42
N ALA A 322 -8.85 5.63 -8.25
CA ALA A 322 -7.67 6.13 -7.57
C ALA A 322 -8.04 6.78 -6.24
N LYS A 323 -7.17 6.59 -5.25
CA LYS A 323 -7.14 7.42 -4.04
C LYS A 323 -6.09 8.50 -4.23
N ILE A 324 -6.47 9.76 -4.05
CA ILE A 324 -5.61 10.92 -4.22
C ILE A 324 -5.50 11.63 -2.87
N ASP A 325 -4.30 11.64 -2.32
CA ASP A 325 -3.97 12.24 -1.03
C ASP A 325 -3.32 13.62 -1.23
N PHE A 326 -3.89 14.67 -0.61
CA PHE A 326 -3.40 16.06 -0.73
C PHE A 326 -2.37 16.37 0.32
N GLU A 327 -2.68 16.04 1.57
CA GLU A 327 -1.80 16.22 2.71
C GLU A 327 -1.89 14.98 3.58
N SER A 328 -0.75 14.50 4.05
CA SER A 328 -0.65 13.39 4.98
C SER A 328 0.00 13.86 6.26
N TYR A 329 -0.64 13.59 7.37
CA TYR A 329 -0.14 13.87 8.71
C TYR A 329 0.06 12.56 9.44
N GLU A 330 1.28 12.31 9.88
CA GLU A 330 1.66 11.13 10.64
C GLU A 330 2.02 11.54 12.06
N GLY A 331 1.58 10.76 13.04
CA GLY A 331 1.88 11.03 14.44
C GLY A 331 1.12 10.12 15.41
N LEU A 332 1.34 10.35 16.69
CA LEU A 332 0.62 9.65 17.75
C LEU A 332 -0.78 10.25 17.90
N ARG A 333 -1.80 9.42 17.73
CA ARG A 333 -3.19 9.83 17.96
C ARG A 333 -3.49 9.94 19.44
N VAL A 334 -4.09 11.07 19.80
CA VAL A 334 -4.51 11.41 21.15
C VAL A 334 -5.90 12.03 21.08
N ASP A 335 -6.82 11.64 21.95
CA ASP A 335 -8.15 12.25 22.06
C ASP A 335 -8.03 13.78 22.33
N ALA A 336 -8.83 14.57 21.64
CA ALA A 336 -8.78 16.03 21.74
C ALA A 336 -9.05 16.54 23.16
N ASP A 337 -9.87 15.81 23.94
CA ASP A 337 -10.21 16.15 25.33
C ASP A 337 -9.01 15.99 26.29
N ALA A 338 -7.96 15.26 25.89
CA ALA A 338 -6.75 15.10 26.69
C ALA A 338 -5.79 16.30 26.62
N LEU A 339 -6.08 17.28 25.75
CA LEU A 339 -5.23 18.46 25.59
C LEU A 339 -5.30 19.39 26.80
N HIS A 340 -4.16 19.67 27.38
CA HIS A 340 -3.99 20.66 28.44
C HIS A 340 -2.97 21.73 28.06
N ILE A 341 -3.11 22.91 28.65
CA ILE A 341 -2.14 24.01 28.52
C ILE A 341 -1.62 24.32 29.93
N VAL A 342 -0.33 24.10 30.14
CA VAL A 342 0.35 24.38 31.42
C VAL A 342 1.50 25.33 31.15
N ASP A 343 1.54 26.46 31.83
CA ASP A 343 2.56 27.51 31.69
C ASP A 343 2.73 28.01 30.22
N GLY A 344 1.66 27.95 29.41
CA GLY A 344 1.65 28.35 28.01
C GLY A 344 2.12 27.25 27.04
N GLU A 345 2.48 26.08 27.51
CA GLU A 345 2.87 24.93 26.70
C GLU A 345 1.70 23.94 26.56
N LYS A 346 1.52 23.41 25.33
CA LYS A 346 0.56 22.36 25.03
C LYS A 346 1.13 21.00 25.44
N GLY A 347 0.30 20.16 26.06
CA GLY A 347 0.72 18.85 26.50
C GLY A 347 -0.45 17.99 26.95
N VAL A 348 -0.14 16.77 27.35
CA VAL A 348 -1.08 15.78 27.87
C VAL A 348 -0.55 15.20 29.18
N TYR A 349 -1.46 14.64 29.97
CA TYR A 349 -1.06 13.84 31.11
C TYR A 349 -1.08 12.37 30.76
N VAL A 350 0.01 11.66 31.04
CA VAL A 350 0.09 10.21 30.86
C VAL A 350 0.11 9.52 32.21
N LYS A 351 -0.46 8.33 32.27
CA LYS A 351 -0.41 7.47 33.43
C LYS A 351 0.91 6.71 33.45
N TYR A 352 1.74 6.99 34.41
CA TYR A 352 3.00 6.28 34.65
C TYR A 352 2.93 5.55 35.99
N GLY A 353 2.66 4.24 35.96
CA GLY A 353 2.31 3.49 37.15
C GLY A 353 1.00 4.00 37.77
N ASN A 354 1.08 4.58 38.99
CA ASN A 354 -0.05 5.20 39.67
C ASN A 354 0.03 6.73 39.72
N LEU A 355 0.86 7.35 38.87
CA LEU A 355 1.07 8.80 38.85
C LEU A 355 0.66 9.37 37.49
N ALA A 356 0.07 10.59 37.51
CA ALA A 356 -0.05 11.40 36.33
C ALA A 356 1.30 12.09 36.04
N ARG A 357 1.77 12.01 34.82
CA ARG A 357 2.99 12.69 34.36
C ARG A 357 2.68 13.60 33.18
N TRP A 358 3.18 14.82 33.23
CA TRP A 358 3.07 15.79 32.17
C TRP A 358 3.97 15.39 30.99
N ARG A 359 3.43 15.47 29.77
CA ARG A 359 4.16 15.28 28.51
C ARG A 359 3.88 16.48 27.60
N LYS A 360 4.90 17.18 27.20
CA LYS A 360 4.81 18.23 26.18
C LYS A 360 4.57 17.60 24.84
N ILE A 361 3.71 18.21 24.01
CA ILE A 361 3.39 17.72 22.67
C ILE A 361 3.55 18.82 21.63
N GLN A 362 3.91 18.39 20.41
CA GLN A 362 3.86 19.20 19.21
C GLN A 362 2.73 18.65 18.32
N ILE A 363 1.67 19.44 18.15
CA ILE A 363 0.52 19.04 17.33
C ILE A 363 0.87 19.25 15.88
N VAL A 364 0.76 18.20 15.04
CA VAL A 364 0.92 18.24 13.59
C VAL A 364 -0.43 18.31 12.88
N TYR A 365 -1.49 17.76 13.49
CA TYR A 365 -2.86 17.86 13.01
C TYR A 365 -3.83 17.88 14.19
N GLN A 366 -4.98 18.54 14.02
CA GLN A 366 -6.03 18.63 15.04
C GLN A 366 -7.39 18.73 14.38
N ASN A 367 -8.35 17.94 14.87
CA ASN A 367 -9.78 18.10 14.60
C ASN A 367 -10.57 18.10 15.92
N GLU A 368 -11.92 17.98 15.85
CA GLU A 368 -12.79 17.98 17.01
C GLU A 368 -12.68 16.71 17.87
N GLU A 369 -12.23 15.59 17.31
CA GLU A 369 -12.18 14.28 17.98
C GLU A 369 -10.78 13.94 18.50
N TYR A 370 -9.72 14.28 17.76
CA TYR A 370 -8.36 13.89 18.11
C TYR A 370 -7.30 14.88 17.63
N LEU A 371 -6.11 14.69 18.20
CA LEU A 371 -4.87 15.35 17.82
C LEU A 371 -3.90 14.31 17.26
N LEU A 372 -3.11 14.68 16.25
CA LEU A 372 -1.88 13.96 15.91
C LEU A 372 -0.70 14.75 16.45
N VAL A 373 0.14 14.04 17.18
CA VAL A 373 1.31 14.58 17.87
C VAL A 373 2.56 14.04 17.18
N ALA A 374 3.48 14.93 16.83
CA ALA A 374 4.76 14.52 16.25
C ALA A 374 5.50 13.55 17.20
N GLU A 375 5.97 12.44 16.68
CA GLU A 375 6.90 11.56 17.37
C GLU A 375 8.32 12.09 17.15
N ASP A 376 8.87 12.82 18.12
CA ASP A 376 10.27 13.23 18.08
C ASP A 376 11.14 12.02 18.44
N GLY A 377 11.67 11.31 17.44
CA GLY A 377 12.47 10.09 17.57
C GLY A 377 13.82 10.25 18.33
N LYS A 378 13.93 11.27 19.17
CA LYS A 378 15.05 11.46 20.10
C LYS A 378 14.81 10.67 21.36
N VAL A 379 15.30 9.44 21.38
CA VAL A 379 15.40 8.63 22.59
C VAL A 379 16.20 9.40 23.64
N GLY A 380 15.52 9.89 24.69
CA GLY A 380 16.22 10.42 25.86
C GLY A 380 15.61 11.60 26.60
N THR A 381 14.56 12.25 26.15
CA THR A 381 13.86 13.27 26.92
C THR A 381 12.67 12.66 27.64
N ASP A 382 12.73 12.65 28.99
CA ASP A 382 11.65 12.07 29.85
C ASP A 382 10.32 12.85 29.78
N ASN A 383 10.21 13.86 28.91
CA ASN A 383 9.10 14.81 28.88
C ASN A 383 8.25 14.78 27.60
N GLU A 384 8.49 13.84 26.68
CA GLU A 384 7.76 13.72 25.42
C GLU A 384 6.81 12.53 25.45
N LEU A 385 5.70 12.62 24.70
CA LEU A 385 4.75 11.53 24.50
C LEU A 385 5.38 10.44 23.65
N ARG A 386 5.14 9.18 24.01
CA ARG A 386 5.67 8.00 23.33
C ARG A 386 4.56 7.08 22.88
N MET A 387 4.84 6.30 21.88
CA MET A 387 3.97 5.21 21.44
C MET A 387 3.67 4.27 22.63
N PHE A 388 2.39 3.92 22.79
CA PHE A 388 1.82 3.12 23.87
C PHE A 388 1.78 3.79 25.26
N ASP A 389 2.05 5.09 25.37
CA ASP A 389 1.74 5.82 26.60
C ASP A 389 0.21 5.82 26.86
N GLU A 390 -0.21 5.57 28.10
CA GLU A 390 -1.60 5.69 28.53
C GLU A 390 -1.93 7.16 28.80
N VAL A 391 -2.52 7.86 27.83
CA VAL A 391 -2.92 9.26 27.92
C VAL A 391 -4.20 9.37 28.73
N ILE A 392 -4.24 10.29 29.71
CA ILE A 392 -5.42 10.54 30.53
C ILE A 392 -6.35 11.51 29.78
N VAL A 393 -7.47 11.00 29.29
CA VAL A 393 -8.50 11.78 28.56
C VAL A 393 -9.42 12.51 29.54
N GLU A 394 -9.86 11.84 30.60
CA GLU A 394 -10.71 12.42 31.63
C GLU A 394 -10.05 12.25 32.99
N GLY A 395 -10.02 13.34 33.79
CA GLY A 395 -9.51 13.33 35.13
C GLY A 395 -9.74 14.68 35.84
N THR A 396 -9.91 14.66 37.15
CA THR A 396 -10.09 15.87 37.97
C THR A 396 -8.75 16.35 38.53
N ASP A 397 -8.50 17.67 38.50
CA ASP A 397 -7.32 18.32 39.13
C ASP A 397 -5.99 17.67 38.69
N LEU A 398 -5.83 17.38 37.41
CA LEU A 398 -4.59 16.80 36.85
C LEU A 398 -3.43 17.77 37.05
N LYS A 399 -2.33 17.25 37.56
CA LYS A 399 -1.05 17.93 37.71
C LYS A 399 0.07 16.90 37.71
N ASP A 400 1.27 17.33 37.35
CA ASP A 400 2.43 16.44 37.35
C ASP A 400 2.67 15.87 38.78
N GLY A 401 2.89 14.54 38.85
CA GLY A 401 3.08 13.80 40.08
C GLY A 401 1.81 13.51 40.88
N LYS A 402 0.59 13.82 40.38
CA LYS A 402 -0.65 13.45 41.05
C LYS A 402 -0.81 11.95 41.14
N ILE A 403 -1.17 11.43 42.31
CA ILE A 403 -1.48 10.01 42.50
C ILE A 403 -2.90 9.76 41.93
N LEU A 404 -2.97 8.78 41.06
CA LEU A 404 -4.19 8.26 40.43
C LEU A 404 -4.73 7.14 41.33
N SER A 405 -5.92 7.29 41.82
CA SER A 405 -6.60 6.33 42.73
C SER A 405 -7.79 5.66 42.05
#